data_de44f03ebc528a2eb60a70abf99fd54f
#
_entry.id   de44f03ebc528a2eb60a70abf99fd54f
#
_cell.length_a   1.000
_cell.length_b   1.000
_cell.length_c   1.000
_cell.angle_alpha   90.00
_cell.angle_beta   90.00
_cell.angle_gamma   90.00
#
_symmetry.space_group_name_H-M   'P 1'
#
loop_
_entity.id
_entity.type
_entity.pdbx_description
1 polymer ?
#
loop_
_entity_poly.entity_id
_entity_poly.type
_entity_poly.pdbx_seq_one_letter_code
_entity_poly.pdbx_strand_id
1 'polypeptide(L)'
;MVEYKNGTHASGSGMETWQMDALRRTLDSNTQLSSLTGMMNAAGNPTRMAILYLLWRKEEVRVNDLASILRLTSPAISQQLKKLKKQALVDHRRDAQTVYYRLNKKSAFVQHFLIRFFEQEMFYREANSSDSPEE
;
A
#
# COMPACT_ATOMS: atom_id res chain seq x y z
N MET A 1 3.10 -33.03 -14.77
CA MET A 1 2.36 -32.14 -15.67
C MET A 1 0.89 -32.25 -15.31
N VAL A 2 0.33 -31.20 -14.75
CA VAL A 2 -1.08 -31.18 -14.33
C VAL A 2 -1.88 -30.70 -15.53
N GLU A 3 -2.63 -31.61 -16.16
CA GLU A 3 -3.60 -31.23 -17.17
C GLU A 3 -4.81 -30.58 -16.47
N TYR A 4 -5.01 -29.30 -16.71
CA TYR A 4 -6.30 -28.65 -16.45
C TYR A 4 -7.29 -29.18 -17.52
N LYS A 5 -8.00 -30.22 -17.18
CA LYS A 5 -9.21 -30.54 -17.93
C LYS A 5 -10.24 -29.47 -17.63
N ASN A 6 -10.57 -28.66 -18.61
CA ASN A 6 -11.80 -27.87 -18.60
C ASN A 6 -12.97 -28.85 -18.49
N GLY A 7 -13.30 -29.20 -17.26
CA GLY A 7 -14.43 -30.03 -16.94
C GLY A 7 -15.70 -29.22 -17.11
N THR A 8 -16.55 -29.71 -17.96
CA THR A 8 -17.94 -29.33 -18.10
C THR A 8 -18.61 -29.06 -16.76
N HIS A 9 -19.34 -27.99 -16.71
CA HIS A 9 -20.15 -27.54 -15.57
C HIS A 9 -21.01 -28.67 -14.99
N ALA A 10 -20.57 -29.27 -13.91
CA ALA A 10 -21.46 -29.96 -13.02
C ALA A 10 -22.05 -28.92 -12.06
N SER A 11 -23.26 -28.50 -12.34
CA SER A 11 -24.03 -27.65 -11.45
C SER A 11 -24.21 -28.37 -10.11
N GLY A 12 -23.59 -27.87 -9.04
CA GLY A 12 -23.91 -28.22 -7.67
C GLY A 12 -22.94 -29.11 -6.90
N SER A 13 -21.78 -29.49 -7.43
CA SER A 13 -20.76 -30.16 -6.62
C SER A 13 -19.70 -29.19 -6.13
N GLY A 14 -19.58 -29.03 -4.81
CA GLY A 14 -18.47 -28.36 -4.17
C GLY A 14 -17.14 -29.04 -4.48
N MET A 15 -16.05 -28.46 -4.00
CA MET A 15 -14.71 -29.08 -4.11
C MET A 15 -14.67 -30.41 -3.39
N GLU A 16 -13.92 -31.35 -3.95
CA GLU A 16 -13.61 -32.60 -3.29
C GLU A 16 -12.61 -32.37 -2.12
N THR A 17 -12.62 -33.27 -1.14
CA THR A 17 -11.81 -33.17 0.07
C THR A 17 -10.31 -32.99 -0.24
N TRP A 18 -9.79 -33.73 -1.20
CA TRP A 18 -8.38 -33.62 -1.58
C TRP A 18 -8.01 -32.26 -2.18
N GLN A 19 -8.95 -31.62 -2.90
CA GLN A 19 -8.77 -30.26 -3.42
C GLN A 19 -8.73 -29.24 -2.31
N MET A 20 -9.62 -29.37 -1.35
CA MET A 20 -9.65 -28.49 -0.15
C MET A 20 -8.36 -28.66 0.66
N ASP A 21 -7.89 -29.88 0.86
CA ASP A 21 -6.65 -30.13 1.59
C ASP A 21 -5.43 -29.60 0.86
N ALA A 22 -5.38 -29.70 -0.46
CA ALA A 22 -4.31 -29.14 -1.27
C ALA A 22 -4.28 -27.59 -1.16
N LEU A 23 -5.43 -26.95 -1.25
CA LEU A 23 -5.55 -25.49 -1.10
C LEU A 23 -5.19 -25.02 0.31
N ARG A 24 -5.61 -25.79 1.33
CA ARG A 24 -5.24 -25.49 2.73
C ARG A 24 -3.73 -25.53 2.92
N ARG A 25 -3.05 -26.55 2.41
CA ARG A 25 -1.58 -26.62 2.47
C ARG A 25 -0.91 -25.44 1.75
N THR A 26 -1.42 -25.05 0.60
CA THR A 26 -0.91 -23.87 -0.14
C THR A 26 -1.12 -22.60 0.67
N LEU A 27 -2.27 -22.44 1.28
CA LEU A 27 -2.59 -21.28 2.13
C LEU A 27 -1.67 -21.24 3.37
N ASP A 28 -1.53 -22.34 4.07
CA ASP A 28 -0.74 -22.42 5.31
C ASP A 28 0.75 -22.20 5.09
N SER A 29 1.25 -22.57 3.91
CA SER A 29 2.66 -22.37 3.53
C SER A 29 2.96 -21.00 2.93
N ASN A 30 1.93 -20.19 2.66
CA ASN A 30 2.11 -18.91 1.96
C ASN A 30 2.37 -17.77 2.94
N THR A 31 3.64 -17.50 3.22
CA THR A 31 4.07 -16.38 4.09
C THR A 31 3.83 -15.00 3.46
N GLN A 32 3.65 -14.92 2.16
CA GLN A 32 3.42 -13.65 1.46
C GLN A 32 2.06 -13.04 1.79
N LEU A 33 1.05 -13.86 2.06
CA LEU A 33 -0.28 -13.37 2.45
C LEU A 33 -0.23 -12.61 3.78
N SER A 34 0.49 -13.13 4.77
CA SER A 34 0.68 -12.46 6.06
C SER A 34 1.46 -11.15 5.90
N SER A 35 2.51 -11.14 5.08
CA SER A 35 3.29 -9.95 4.77
C SER A 35 2.43 -8.88 4.08
N LEU A 36 1.64 -9.26 3.09
CA LEU A 36 0.71 -8.35 2.41
C LEU A 36 -0.32 -7.77 3.38
N THR A 37 -0.90 -8.59 4.23
CA THR A 37 -1.86 -8.14 5.25
C THR A 37 -1.24 -7.10 6.18
N GLY A 38 -0.01 -7.30 6.63
CA GLY A 38 0.72 -6.33 7.46
C GLY A 38 0.92 -4.99 6.75
N MET A 39 1.30 -5.00 5.49
CA MET A 39 1.45 -3.79 4.67
C MET A 39 0.11 -3.08 4.44
N MET A 40 -0.94 -3.82 4.14
CA MET A 40 -2.28 -3.25 3.95
C MET A 40 -2.82 -2.64 5.23
N ASN A 41 -2.64 -3.30 6.39
CA ASN A 41 -3.03 -2.76 7.68
C ASN A 41 -2.27 -1.47 8.03
N ALA A 42 -0.99 -1.43 7.74
CA ALA A 42 -0.19 -0.21 7.95
C ALA A 42 -0.67 0.94 7.06
N ALA A 43 -0.97 0.69 5.80
CA ALA A 43 -1.48 1.68 4.86
C ALA A 43 -2.96 2.04 5.10
N GLY A 44 -3.76 1.12 5.65
CA GLY A 44 -5.20 1.24 5.81
C GLY A 44 -5.67 2.12 6.97
N ASN A 45 -5.01 3.24 7.19
CA ASN A 45 -5.36 4.24 8.20
C ASN A 45 -5.31 5.63 7.56
N PRO A 46 -6.29 6.52 7.80
CA PRO A 46 -6.36 7.81 7.11
C PRO A 46 -5.10 8.66 7.27
N THR A 47 -4.54 8.74 8.47
CA THR A 47 -3.33 9.53 8.73
C THR A 47 -2.12 8.93 8.02
N ARG A 48 -1.93 7.63 8.11
CA ARG A 48 -0.81 6.94 7.45
C ARG A 48 -0.93 6.99 5.94
N MET A 49 -2.13 6.83 5.40
CA MET A 49 -2.35 6.97 3.96
C MET A 49 -2.05 8.40 3.48
N ALA A 50 -2.45 9.42 4.25
CA ALA A 50 -2.12 10.81 3.95
C ALA A 50 -0.60 11.04 3.95
N ILE A 51 0.12 10.45 4.91
CA ILE A 51 1.59 10.52 4.93
C ILE A 51 2.18 9.88 3.66
N LEU A 52 1.74 8.69 3.29
CA LEU A 52 2.22 8.01 2.08
C LEU A 52 1.97 8.83 0.82
N TYR A 53 0.80 9.44 0.70
CA TYR A 53 0.47 10.34 -0.39
C TYR A 53 1.39 11.57 -0.44
N LEU A 54 1.65 12.21 0.69
CA LEU A 54 2.53 13.38 0.76
C LEU A 54 3.97 13.03 0.41
N LEU A 55 4.46 11.87 0.84
CA LEU A 55 5.79 11.38 0.47
C LEU A 55 5.90 11.05 -1.03
N TRP A 56 4.81 10.59 -1.63
CA TRP A 56 4.77 10.41 -3.08
C TRP A 56 4.82 11.74 -3.83
N ARG A 57 4.14 12.76 -3.32
CA ARG A 57 4.07 14.09 -3.95
C ARG A 57 5.39 14.87 -3.87
N LYS A 58 6.13 14.72 -2.79
CA LYS A 58 7.31 15.54 -2.45
C LYS A 58 8.64 14.78 -2.40
N GLU A 59 8.65 13.52 -2.68
CA GLU A 59 9.79 12.60 -2.60
C GLU A 59 10.40 12.48 -1.20
N GLU A 60 10.80 13.59 -0.56
CA GLU A 60 11.36 13.62 0.79
C GLU A 60 10.69 14.72 1.62
N VAL A 61 10.26 14.36 2.82
CA VAL A 61 9.58 15.30 3.74
C VAL A 61 10.09 15.08 5.18
N ARG A 62 10.29 16.17 5.89
CA ARG A 62 10.63 16.16 7.31
C ARG A 62 9.41 15.89 8.18
N VAL A 63 9.63 15.32 9.37
CA VAL A 63 8.56 15.06 10.35
C VAL A 63 7.78 16.34 10.69
N ASN A 64 8.47 17.45 10.94
CA ASN A 64 7.82 18.71 11.29
C ASN A 64 6.94 19.25 10.17
N ASP A 65 7.32 19.06 8.92
CA ASP A 65 6.50 19.48 7.77
C ASP A 65 5.25 18.62 7.64
N LEU A 66 5.36 17.31 7.81
CA LEU A 66 4.21 16.41 7.87
C LEU A 66 3.25 16.78 9.01
N ALA A 67 3.81 17.07 10.19
CA ALA A 67 3.02 17.50 11.34
C ALA A 67 2.23 18.78 11.06
N SER A 68 2.88 19.76 10.45
CA SER A 68 2.24 21.02 10.07
C SER A 68 1.14 20.83 9.04
N ILE A 69 1.40 20.04 7.97
CA ILE A 69 0.42 19.79 6.90
C ILE A 69 -0.81 19.06 7.46
N LEU A 70 -0.58 18.03 8.29
CA LEU A 70 -1.65 17.19 8.84
C LEU A 70 -2.27 17.74 10.13
N ARG A 71 -1.75 18.86 10.65
CA ARG A 71 -2.21 19.49 11.89
C ARG A 71 -2.16 18.54 13.09
N LEU A 72 -1.06 17.81 13.16
CA LEU A 72 -0.75 16.87 14.24
C LEU A 72 0.57 17.25 14.90
N THR A 73 0.86 16.67 16.06
CA THR A 73 2.15 16.85 16.73
C THR A 73 3.24 16.04 16.07
N SER A 74 4.49 16.50 16.16
CA SER A 74 5.64 15.73 15.65
C SER A 74 5.78 14.35 16.30
N PRO A 75 5.57 14.16 17.62
CA PRO A 75 5.54 12.83 18.22
C PRO A 75 4.45 11.92 17.65
N ALA A 76 3.26 12.45 17.37
CA ALA A 76 2.17 11.67 16.75
C ALA A 76 2.56 11.19 15.34
N ILE A 77 3.14 12.07 14.53
CA ILE A 77 3.64 11.72 13.18
C ILE A 77 4.78 10.70 13.28
N SER A 78 5.71 10.86 14.19
CA SER A 78 6.81 9.90 14.40
C SER A 78 6.31 8.50 14.73
N GLN A 79 5.25 8.37 15.52
CA GLN A 79 4.61 7.09 15.80
C GLN A 79 4.01 6.46 14.55
N GLN A 80 3.35 7.24 13.71
CA GLN A 80 2.77 6.75 12.46
C GLN A 80 3.86 6.31 11.47
N LEU A 81 4.91 7.09 11.34
CA LEU A 81 6.07 6.74 10.50
C LEU A 81 6.76 5.46 10.96
N LYS A 82 6.85 5.24 12.27
CA LYS A 82 7.41 4.01 12.84
C LYS A 82 6.60 2.78 12.42
N LYS A 83 5.28 2.86 12.41
CA LYS A 83 4.40 1.78 11.94
C LYS A 83 4.58 1.50 10.45
N LEU A 84 4.70 2.55 9.64
CA LEU A 84 4.95 2.43 8.21
C LEU A 84 6.34 1.84 7.92
N LYS A 85 7.34 2.27 8.66
CA LYS A 85 8.72 1.77 8.52
C LYS A 85 8.84 0.29 8.91
N LYS A 86 8.11 -0.15 9.92
CA LYS A 86 8.07 -1.56 10.34
C LYS A 86 7.62 -2.48 9.20
N GLN A 87 6.74 -2.00 8.34
CA GLN A 87 6.26 -2.73 7.15
C GLN A 87 7.06 -2.40 5.89
N ALA A 88 8.19 -1.72 6.02
CA ALA A 88 9.05 -1.31 4.91
C ALA A 88 8.34 -0.47 3.82
N LEU A 89 7.32 0.29 4.18
CA LEU A 89 6.61 1.19 3.26
C LEU A 89 7.30 2.54 3.10
N VAL A 90 8.02 2.96 4.12
CA VAL A 90 8.81 4.19 4.11
C VAL A 90 10.24 3.90 4.53
N ASP A 91 11.13 4.80 4.13
CA ASP A 91 12.53 4.80 4.47
C ASP A 91 12.93 6.22 4.92
N HIS A 92 14.08 6.38 5.50
CA HIS A 92 14.58 7.69 5.91
C HIS A 92 16.06 7.82 5.66
N ARG A 93 16.49 9.06 5.53
CA ARG A 93 17.89 9.43 5.60
C ARG A 93 18.09 10.56 6.60
N ARG A 94 19.28 10.64 7.16
CA ARG A 94 19.67 11.75 8.04
C ARG A 94 20.67 12.64 7.32
N ASP A 95 20.43 13.94 7.40
CA ASP A 95 21.37 14.97 7.00
C ASP A 95 21.59 15.91 8.17
N ALA A 96 22.78 15.84 8.79
CA ALA A 96 23.09 16.49 10.08
C ALA A 96 22.07 16.08 11.16
N GLN A 97 21.26 17.00 11.66
CA GLN A 97 20.23 16.71 12.68
C GLN A 97 18.83 16.54 12.09
N THR A 98 18.69 16.68 10.76
CA THR A 98 17.41 16.59 10.09
C THR A 98 17.19 15.19 9.53
N VAL A 99 16.02 14.62 9.80
CA VAL A 99 15.60 13.32 9.27
C VAL A 99 14.56 13.56 8.17
N TYR A 100 14.81 13.03 6.98
CA TYR A 100 13.92 13.06 5.84
C TYR A 100 13.32 11.69 5.60
N TYR A 101 12.00 11.61 5.51
CA TYR A 101 11.29 10.38 5.15
C TYR A 101 10.91 10.37 3.68
N ARG A 102 10.85 9.19 3.09
CA ARG A 102 10.49 8.95 1.69
C ARG A 102 9.80 7.60 1.56
N LEU A 103 9.09 7.40 0.45
CA LEU A 103 8.57 6.08 0.12
C LEU A 103 9.73 5.09 -0.11
N ASN A 104 9.58 3.88 0.37
CA ASN A 104 10.51 2.79 0.06
C ASN A 104 10.20 2.21 -1.32
N LYS A 105 10.86 2.71 -2.35
CA LYS A 105 10.67 2.28 -3.74
C LYS A 105 11.15 0.84 -4.03
N LYS A 106 11.83 0.20 -3.09
CA LYS A 106 12.20 -1.22 -3.17
C LYS A 106 11.04 -2.14 -2.77
N SER A 107 10.03 -1.62 -2.09
CA SER A 107 8.82 -2.36 -1.75
C SER A 107 7.95 -2.58 -2.98
N ALA A 108 7.65 -3.83 -3.29
CA ALA A 108 6.73 -4.18 -4.39
C ALA A 108 5.32 -3.62 -4.13
N PHE A 109 4.86 -3.61 -2.88
CA PHE A 109 3.59 -3.01 -2.48
C PHE A 109 3.55 -1.50 -2.80
N VAL A 110 4.61 -0.77 -2.47
CA VAL A 110 4.72 0.67 -2.78
C VAL A 110 4.70 0.89 -4.29
N GLN A 111 5.52 0.16 -5.05
CA GLN A 111 5.65 0.33 -6.49
C GLN A 111 4.38 -0.07 -7.25
N HIS A 112 3.80 -1.21 -6.92
CA HIS A 112 2.73 -1.79 -7.73
C HIS A 112 1.32 -1.48 -7.24
N PHE A 113 1.15 -1.03 -6.00
CA PHE A 113 -0.14 -0.65 -5.47
C PHE A 113 -0.25 0.84 -5.19
N LEU A 114 0.58 1.37 -4.29
CA LEU A 114 0.42 2.76 -3.83
C LEU A 114 0.74 3.77 -4.92
N ILE A 115 1.89 3.68 -5.55
CA ILE A 115 2.31 4.66 -6.58
C ILE A 115 1.37 4.58 -7.77
N ARG A 116 1.01 3.40 -8.23
CA ARG A 116 0.07 3.25 -9.35
C ARG A 116 -1.30 3.79 -9.04
N PHE A 117 -1.79 3.57 -7.83
CA PHE A 117 -3.08 4.14 -7.40
C PHE A 117 -3.04 5.67 -7.39
N PHE A 118 -2.00 6.25 -6.81
CA PHE A 118 -1.85 7.71 -6.77
C PHE A 118 -1.72 8.33 -8.17
N GLU A 119 -0.98 7.70 -9.06
CA GLU A 119 -0.86 8.12 -10.45
C GLU A 119 -2.20 8.10 -11.19
N GLN A 120 -3.01 7.06 -11.01
CA GLN A 120 -4.34 6.93 -11.62
C GLN A 120 -5.30 8.00 -11.11
N GLU A 121 -5.30 8.28 -9.83
CA GLU A 121 -6.14 9.33 -9.23
C GLU A 121 -5.81 10.71 -9.79
N MET A 122 -4.54 11.01 -9.98
CA MET A 122 -4.13 12.28 -10.59
C MET A 122 -4.60 12.39 -12.03
N PHE A 123 -4.41 11.36 -12.82
CA PHE A 123 -4.84 11.33 -14.21
C PHE A 123 -6.36 11.53 -14.33
N TYR A 124 -7.12 10.89 -13.46
CA TYR A 124 -8.59 11.02 -13.44
C TYR A 124 -9.03 12.45 -13.09
N ARG A 125 -8.37 13.09 -12.15
CA ARG A 125 -8.66 14.48 -11.77
C ARG A 125 -8.32 15.46 -12.88
N GLU A 126 -7.20 15.31 -13.53
CA GLU A 126 -6.80 16.17 -14.66
C GLU A 126 -7.78 16.01 -15.83
N ALA A 127 -8.18 14.81 -16.16
CA ALA A 127 -9.16 14.53 -17.21
C ALA A 127 -10.53 15.15 -16.92
N ASN A 128 -10.95 15.20 -15.64
CA ASN A 128 -12.24 15.75 -15.23
C ASN A 128 -12.22 17.25 -14.89
N SER A 129 -11.04 17.84 -14.66
CA SER A 129 -10.91 19.26 -14.37
C SER A 129 -11.00 20.16 -15.62
N SER A 130 -10.85 19.58 -16.80
CA SER A 130 -11.05 20.28 -18.06
C SER A 130 -12.50 20.47 -18.48
N ASP A 131 -13.46 19.93 -17.70
CA ASP A 131 -14.89 19.97 -18.00
C ASP A 131 -15.69 20.91 -17.06
N SER A 132 -15.00 21.88 -16.42
CA SER A 132 -15.69 22.96 -15.74
C SER A 132 -16.04 24.03 -16.79
N PRO A 133 -17.33 24.29 -17.05
CA PRO A 133 -17.69 25.41 -17.90
C PRO A 133 -17.19 26.70 -17.25
N GLU A 134 -16.39 27.45 -17.94
CA GLU A 134 -16.15 28.86 -17.63
C GLU A 134 -17.50 29.57 -17.65
N GLU A 135 -17.96 30.01 -16.48
CA GLU A 135 -18.97 31.06 -16.40
C GLU A 135 -18.35 32.43 -16.55
#